data_63f563ebb77e8343047989565811a6c7
#
_entry.id   63f563ebb77e8343047989565811a6c7
#
_cell.length_a   1.000
_cell.length_b   1.000
_cell.length_c   1.000
_cell.angle_alpha   90.00
_cell.angle_beta   90.00
_cell.angle_gamma   90.00
#
_symmetry.space_group_name_H-M   'P 1'
#
loop_
_entity.id
_entity.type
_entity.pdbx_description
1 polymer ?
#
loop_
_entity_poly.entity_id
_entity_poly.type
_entity_poly.pdbx_seq_one_letter_code
_entity_poly.pdbx_strand_id
1 'polypeptide(L)'
;KNYMKLAINLARSRKGLTGDNPSVGCLIVKNDTIISIGQTGYNGRPHAEHSAIKNSFEKLKGSKMYVTLEPCNHYGKTPPCTKNIIKSGISELIYSMEDIDKRVKGKSFKILSSKKIKVKRGLLKEDAKDLYDSYIKNRTSKLPYVTAKIAVSKNKLIYSKGTKRITDKNSDKITHYLRYKNDSIMISSK
;
A
#
# COMPACT_ATOMS: atom_id res chain seq x y z
N LYS A 1 -0.95 -17.89 -1.54
CA LYS A 1 0.13 -16.92 -1.83
C LYS A 1 -0.22 -16.00 -3.01
N ASN A 2 -0.81 -16.48 -4.11
CA ASN A 2 -1.09 -15.68 -5.32
C ASN A 2 -2.01 -14.47 -5.06
N TYR A 3 -3.08 -14.62 -4.28
CA TYR A 3 -3.97 -13.51 -3.93
C TYR A 3 -3.25 -12.39 -3.19
N MET A 4 -2.33 -12.69 -2.26
CA MET A 4 -1.55 -11.66 -1.59
C MET A 4 -0.58 -10.96 -2.54
N LYS A 5 0.05 -11.68 -3.49
CA LYS A 5 0.87 -11.05 -4.54
C LYS A 5 0.07 -10.05 -5.37
N LEU A 6 -1.17 -10.40 -5.74
CA LEU A 6 -2.06 -9.48 -6.46
C LEU A 6 -2.42 -8.25 -5.59
N ALA A 7 -2.72 -8.45 -4.29
CA ALA A 7 -2.97 -7.32 -3.38
C ALA A 7 -1.75 -6.40 -3.27
N ILE A 8 -0.53 -6.96 -3.19
CA ILE A 8 0.72 -6.20 -3.18
C ILE A 8 0.89 -5.39 -4.48
N ASN A 9 0.59 -5.97 -5.63
CA ASN A 9 0.67 -5.26 -6.92
C ASN A 9 -0.35 -4.12 -7.01
N LEU A 10 -1.57 -4.31 -6.50
CA LEU A 10 -2.57 -3.24 -6.39
C LEU A 10 -2.06 -2.10 -5.49
N ALA A 11 -1.44 -2.41 -4.35
CA ALA A 11 -0.83 -1.40 -3.50
C ALA A 11 0.31 -0.67 -4.24
N ARG A 12 1.20 -1.39 -4.93
CA ARG A 12 2.31 -0.78 -5.69
C ARG A 12 1.85 0.23 -6.73
N SER A 13 0.74 -0.03 -7.40
CA SER A 13 0.20 0.89 -8.41
C SER A 13 -0.19 2.25 -7.83
N ARG A 14 -0.50 2.32 -6.54
CA ARG A 14 -0.91 3.55 -5.83
C ARG A 14 0.18 4.17 -4.95
N LYS A 15 1.35 3.52 -4.83
CA LYS A 15 2.47 4.07 -4.03
C LYS A 15 2.83 5.48 -4.51
N GLY A 16 2.89 6.44 -3.58
CA GLY A 16 3.15 7.85 -3.86
C GLY A 16 1.92 8.67 -4.26
N LEU A 17 0.71 8.08 -4.32
CA LEU A 17 -0.52 8.77 -4.72
C LEU A 17 -1.56 8.82 -3.59
N THR A 18 -1.18 8.40 -2.40
CA THR A 18 -2.10 8.21 -1.27
C THR A 18 -1.92 9.27 -0.17
N GLY A 19 -1.16 10.33 -0.43
CA GLY A 19 -0.82 11.35 0.56
C GLY A 19 -0.17 10.74 1.79
N ASP A 20 -0.53 11.21 2.98
CA ASP A 20 0.02 10.71 4.26
C ASP A 20 -0.41 9.29 4.64
N ASN A 21 -1.32 8.68 3.89
CA ASN A 21 -1.81 7.34 4.18
C ASN A 21 -0.98 6.28 3.45
N PRO A 22 -0.84 5.08 4.04
CA PRO A 22 -0.14 3.99 3.38
C PRO A 22 -0.92 3.53 2.14
N SER A 23 -0.19 3.12 1.11
CA SER A 23 -0.77 2.49 -0.06
C SER A 23 -1.10 1.03 0.24
N VAL A 24 -2.37 0.69 0.29
CA VAL A 24 -2.89 -0.63 0.65
C VAL A 24 -3.64 -1.23 -0.52
N GLY A 25 -3.47 -2.52 -0.74
CA GLY A 25 -4.25 -3.33 -1.68
C GLY A 25 -5.06 -4.39 -0.93
N CYS A 26 -6.25 -4.66 -1.43
CA CYS A 26 -7.20 -5.58 -0.83
C CYS A 26 -7.88 -6.44 -1.90
N LEU A 27 -8.03 -7.72 -1.62
CA LEU A 27 -8.83 -8.67 -2.41
C LEU A 27 -9.84 -9.36 -1.51
N ILE A 28 -11.04 -9.60 -2.03
CA ILE A 28 -12.03 -10.47 -1.39
C ILE A 28 -12.20 -11.70 -2.28
N VAL A 29 -12.07 -12.87 -1.67
CA VAL A 29 -12.08 -14.17 -2.36
C VAL A 29 -13.16 -15.05 -1.75
N LYS A 30 -13.96 -15.69 -2.60
CA LYS A 30 -15.00 -16.65 -2.22
C LYS A 30 -14.96 -17.83 -3.19
N ASN A 31 -14.99 -19.05 -2.66
CA ASN A 31 -14.91 -20.26 -3.48
C ASN A 31 -13.76 -20.20 -4.49
N ASP A 32 -12.56 -19.81 -4.02
CA ASP A 32 -11.34 -19.63 -4.82
C ASP A 32 -11.45 -18.64 -6.00
N THR A 33 -12.51 -17.84 -6.04
CA THR A 33 -12.72 -16.77 -7.03
C THR A 33 -12.58 -15.41 -6.39
N ILE A 34 -11.90 -14.47 -7.06
CA ILE A 34 -11.83 -13.07 -6.65
C ILE A 34 -13.16 -12.42 -6.97
N ILE A 35 -13.92 -12.04 -5.94
CA ILE A 35 -15.24 -11.40 -6.09
C ILE A 35 -15.18 -9.88 -5.93
N SER A 36 -14.11 -9.35 -5.39
CA SER A 36 -13.91 -7.91 -5.32
C SER A 36 -12.45 -7.55 -5.12
N ILE A 37 -12.09 -6.36 -5.56
CA ILE A 37 -10.77 -5.75 -5.35
C ILE A 37 -10.93 -4.34 -4.79
N GLY A 38 -9.94 -3.90 -4.02
CA GLY A 38 -9.85 -2.54 -3.51
C GLY A 38 -8.41 -2.09 -3.36
N GLN A 39 -8.21 -0.80 -3.43
CA GLN A 39 -6.91 -0.17 -3.18
C GLN A 39 -7.14 1.16 -2.49
N THR A 40 -6.15 1.66 -1.77
CA THR A 40 -6.23 3.01 -1.18
C THR A 40 -6.49 4.03 -2.29
N GLY A 41 -7.49 4.84 -2.10
CA GLY A 41 -7.87 5.88 -3.05
C GLY A 41 -6.85 7.02 -3.10
N TYR A 42 -7.00 7.89 -4.09
CA TYR A 42 -6.20 9.09 -4.23
C TYR A 42 -6.31 9.96 -2.96
N ASN A 43 -5.19 10.53 -2.52
CA ASN A 43 -5.09 11.25 -1.23
C ASN A 43 -5.50 10.39 0.00
N GLY A 44 -5.37 9.04 -0.13
CA GLY A 44 -5.52 8.12 0.98
C GLY A 44 -6.93 7.67 1.32
N ARG A 45 -7.92 8.07 0.53
CA ARG A 45 -9.32 7.69 0.77
C ARG A 45 -10.03 7.33 -0.53
N PRO A 46 -10.96 6.35 -0.48
CA PRO A 46 -11.28 5.45 0.64
C PRO A 46 -10.13 4.47 0.96
N HIS A 47 -10.16 3.80 2.12
CA HIS A 47 -9.23 2.70 2.43
C HIS A 47 -9.51 1.49 1.52
N ALA A 48 -8.49 0.67 1.28
CA ALA A 48 -8.58 -0.47 0.37
C ALA A 48 -9.68 -1.46 0.76
N GLU A 49 -9.82 -1.76 2.06
CA GLU A 49 -10.84 -2.66 2.58
C GLU A 49 -12.25 -2.11 2.36
N HIS A 50 -12.43 -0.80 2.59
CA HIS A 50 -13.70 -0.12 2.33
C HIS A 50 -14.06 -0.18 0.86
N SER A 51 -13.10 0.11 -0.04
CA SER A 51 -13.28 0.00 -1.49
C SER A 51 -13.68 -1.42 -1.90
N ALA A 52 -12.96 -2.44 -1.40
CA ALA A 52 -13.24 -3.82 -1.73
C ALA A 52 -14.64 -4.26 -1.25
N ILE A 53 -15.05 -3.87 -0.04
CA ILE A 53 -16.38 -4.20 0.49
C ILE A 53 -17.47 -3.49 -0.32
N LYS A 54 -17.29 -2.21 -0.64
CA LYS A 54 -18.27 -1.41 -1.39
C LYS A 54 -18.44 -1.86 -2.83
N ASN A 55 -17.34 -2.28 -3.47
CA ASN A 55 -17.32 -2.64 -4.88
C ASN A 55 -17.73 -4.11 -5.13
N SER A 56 -18.07 -4.87 -4.10
CA SER A 56 -18.54 -6.24 -4.30
C SER A 56 -19.99 -6.26 -4.73
N PHE A 57 -20.25 -7.00 -5.79
CA PHE A 57 -21.61 -7.28 -6.26
C PHE A 57 -22.20 -8.53 -5.60
N GLU A 58 -21.38 -9.29 -4.86
CA GLU A 58 -21.79 -10.51 -4.19
C GLU A 58 -21.90 -10.34 -2.67
N LYS A 59 -22.67 -11.23 -2.02
CA LYS A 59 -22.72 -11.34 -0.56
C LYS A 59 -21.37 -11.83 -0.04
N LEU A 60 -20.76 -11.04 0.85
CA LEU A 60 -19.43 -11.27 1.40
C LEU A 60 -19.38 -12.29 2.54
N LYS A 61 -20.55 -12.72 3.04
CA LYS A 61 -20.61 -13.70 4.13
C LYS A 61 -19.85 -14.97 3.77
N GLY A 62 -18.94 -15.38 4.65
CA GLY A 62 -18.11 -16.57 4.48
C GLY A 62 -16.87 -16.39 3.59
N SER A 63 -16.66 -15.20 2.99
CA SER A 63 -15.50 -14.94 2.14
C SER A 63 -14.22 -14.72 2.95
N LYS A 64 -13.07 -14.70 2.23
CA LYS A 64 -11.74 -14.42 2.76
C LYS A 64 -11.26 -13.06 2.23
N MET A 65 -10.70 -12.23 3.11
CA MET A 65 -10.08 -10.95 2.73
C MET A 65 -8.56 -11.04 2.83
N TYR A 66 -7.88 -10.65 1.76
CA TYR A 66 -6.42 -10.49 1.71
C TYR A 66 -6.12 -8.99 1.64
N VAL A 67 -5.34 -8.48 2.58
CA VAL A 67 -4.98 -7.06 2.66
C VAL A 67 -3.51 -6.89 2.99
N THR A 68 -2.85 -5.92 2.39
CA THR A 68 -1.39 -5.79 2.51
C THR A 68 -0.92 -5.19 3.83
N LEU A 69 -1.80 -4.50 4.57
CA LEU A 69 -1.52 -3.91 5.88
C LEU A 69 -2.63 -4.27 6.88
N GLU A 70 -2.30 -4.33 8.15
CA GLU A 70 -3.28 -4.51 9.23
C GLU A 70 -4.40 -3.47 9.15
N PRO A 71 -5.68 -3.86 9.09
CA PRO A 71 -6.81 -2.95 9.00
C PRO A 71 -6.89 -2.00 10.19
N CYS A 72 -7.25 -0.74 9.97
CA CYS A 72 -7.41 0.23 11.04
C CYS A 72 -8.59 -0.11 11.96
N ASN A 73 -8.43 0.24 13.27
CA ASN A 73 -9.39 -0.06 14.33
C ASN A 73 -9.88 1.19 15.09
N HIS A 74 -9.45 2.36 14.67
CA HIS A 74 -9.81 3.63 15.30
C HIS A 74 -10.65 4.49 14.34
N TYR A 75 -11.46 5.37 14.91
CA TYR A 75 -12.14 6.40 14.15
C TYR A 75 -11.16 7.48 13.72
N GLY A 76 -11.15 7.78 12.44
CA GLY A 76 -10.49 8.93 11.86
C GLY A 76 -11.52 9.76 11.10
N LYS A 77 -11.22 10.17 9.87
CA LYS A 77 -12.21 10.80 8.96
C LYS A 77 -13.32 9.84 8.53
N THR A 78 -13.13 8.54 8.71
CA THR A 78 -14.08 7.48 8.37
C THR A 78 -14.12 6.43 9.49
N PRO A 79 -15.20 5.63 9.58
CA PRO A 79 -15.26 4.52 10.52
C PRO A 79 -14.11 3.52 10.33
N PRO A 80 -13.72 2.79 11.39
CA PRO A 80 -12.65 1.80 11.33
C PRO A 80 -12.94 0.69 10.31
N CYS A 81 -11.92 0.25 9.57
CA CYS A 81 -12.04 -0.87 8.63
C CYS A 81 -12.46 -2.16 9.33
N THR A 82 -11.97 -2.41 10.56
CA THR A 82 -12.40 -3.57 11.38
C THR A 82 -13.91 -3.63 11.55
N LYS A 83 -14.59 -2.48 11.77
CA LYS A 83 -16.06 -2.44 11.90
C LYS A 83 -16.76 -2.85 10.61
N ASN A 84 -16.26 -2.40 9.46
CA ASN A 84 -16.83 -2.74 8.16
C ASN A 84 -16.59 -4.23 7.82
N ILE A 85 -15.41 -4.76 8.14
CA ILE A 85 -15.07 -6.17 7.96
C ILE A 85 -16.03 -7.06 8.79
N ILE A 86 -16.26 -6.72 10.06
CA ILE A 86 -17.20 -7.46 10.91
C ILE A 86 -18.61 -7.42 10.32
N LYS A 87 -19.11 -6.24 9.93
CA LYS A 87 -20.45 -6.07 9.38
C LYS A 87 -20.65 -6.81 8.05
N SER A 88 -19.60 -6.97 7.25
CA SER A 88 -19.68 -7.64 5.95
C SER A 88 -19.83 -9.15 6.03
N GLY A 89 -19.57 -9.75 7.18
CA GLY A 89 -19.66 -11.20 7.38
C GLY A 89 -18.46 -11.98 6.78
N ILE A 90 -17.35 -11.32 6.53
CA ILE A 90 -16.08 -11.95 6.13
C ILE A 90 -15.67 -12.91 7.25
N SER A 91 -15.32 -14.16 6.88
CA SER A 91 -14.98 -15.24 7.82
C SER A 91 -13.49 -15.35 8.12
N GLU A 92 -12.63 -14.93 7.19
CA GLU A 92 -11.18 -15.00 7.33
C GLU A 92 -10.51 -13.72 6.80
N LEU A 93 -9.59 -13.18 7.59
CA LEU A 93 -8.72 -12.07 7.20
C LEU A 93 -7.27 -12.54 7.15
N ILE A 94 -6.59 -12.24 6.07
CA ILE A 94 -5.15 -12.50 5.91
C ILE A 94 -4.45 -11.18 5.61
N TYR A 95 -3.54 -10.74 6.47
CA TYR A 95 -2.75 -9.55 6.18
C TYR A 95 -1.24 -9.80 6.11
N SER A 96 -0.55 -8.96 5.33
CA SER A 96 0.88 -9.09 5.09
C SER A 96 1.70 -8.47 6.21
N MET A 97 1.50 -7.20 6.51
CA MET A 97 2.25 -6.47 7.53
C MET A 97 1.37 -5.95 8.66
N GLU A 98 1.91 -5.94 9.88
CA GLU A 98 1.32 -5.19 10.99
C GLU A 98 1.53 -3.70 10.78
N ASP A 99 0.54 -2.89 11.17
CA ASP A 99 0.69 -1.45 11.17
C ASP A 99 1.66 -1.02 12.29
N ILE A 100 2.49 -0.03 12.00
CA ILE A 100 3.39 0.58 12.99
C ILE A 100 2.68 1.60 13.89
N ASP A 101 1.52 2.10 13.47
CA ASP A 101 0.75 3.06 14.27
C ASP A 101 0.31 2.40 15.58
N LYS A 102 0.75 2.96 16.71
CA LYS A 102 0.45 2.46 18.06
C LYS A 102 -1.05 2.33 18.35
N ARG A 103 -1.90 3.06 17.63
CA ARG A 103 -3.36 2.96 17.71
C ARG A 103 -3.90 1.66 17.11
N VAL A 104 -3.18 1.09 16.12
CA VAL A 104 -3.60 -0.06 15.31
C VAL A 104 -2.83 -1.32 15.69
N LYS A 105 -1.51 -1.23 15.81
CA LYS A 105 -0.56 -2.35 15.95
C LYS A 105 -1.05 -3.48 16.86
N GLY A 106 -1.35 -4.64 16.26
CA GLY A 106 -1.80 -5.85 16.94
C GLY A 106 -3.21 -5.81 17.55
N LYS A 107 -3.87 -4.64 17.54
CA LYS A 107 -5.22 -4.50 18.15
C LYS A 107 -6.31 -5.02 17.24
N SER A 108 -6.16 -4.83 15.93
CA SER A 108 -7.13 -5.31 14.96
C SER A 108 -7.22 -6.82 14.93
N PHE A 109 -6.08 -7.50 15.11
CA PHE A 109 -6.05 -8.94 15.31
C PHE A 109 -6.95 -9.37 16.49
N LYS A 110 -6.80 -8.73 17.65
CA LYS A 110 -7.58 -9.05 18.86
C LYS A 110 -9.08 -8.81 18.64
N ILE A 111 -9.44 -7.66 18.06
CA ILE A 111 -10.82 -7.25 17.79
C ILE A 111 -11.51 -8.25 16.83
N LEU A 112 -10.86 -8.58 15.73
CA LEU A 112 -11.44 -9.44 14.71
C LEU A 112 -11.55 -10.89 15.21
N SER A 113 -10.53 -11.39 15.91
CA SER A 113 -10.57 -12.74 16.51
C SER A 113 -11.66 -12.87 17.56
N SER A 114 -11.92 -11.86 18.40
CA SER A 114 -13.02 -11.87 19.37
C SER A 114 -14.40 -11.92 18.71
N LYS A 115 -14.50 -11.54 17.44
CA LYS A 115 -15.71 -11.63 16.62
C LYS A 115 -15.75 -12.88 15.74
N LYS A 116 -14.97 -13.91 16.09
CA LYS A 116 -14.89 -15.22 15.40
C LYS A 116 -14.40 -15.13 13.95
N ILE A 117 -13.73 -14.07 13.57
CA ILE A 117 -13.06 -13.96 12.27
C ILE A 117 -11.68 -14.60 12.41
N LYS A 118 -11.38 -15.59 11.57
CA LYS A 118 -10.05 -16.22 11.53
C LYS A 118 -9.03 -15.23 10.98
N VAL A 119 -7.97 -14.92 11.73
CA VAL A 119 -6.96 -13.96 11.30
C VAL A 119 -5.61 -14.63 11.12
N LYS A 120 -5.01 -14.46 9.94
CA LYS A 120 -3.63 -14.88 9.61
C LYS A 120 -2.77 -13.65 9.34
N ARG A 121 -1.53 -13.66 9.82
CA ARG A 121 -0.60 -12.53 9.78
C ARG A 121 0.71 -12.91 9.10
N GLY A 122 1.38 -11.94 8.49
CA GLY A 122 2.75 -12.08 8.00
C GLY A 122 2.86 -12.75 6.64
N LEU A 123 1.76 -12.94 5.89
CA LEU A 123 1.84 -13.57 4.58
C LEU A 123 2.55 -12.66 3.57
N LEU A 124 3.70 -13.10 3.04
CA LEU A 124 4.55 -12.33 2.11
C LEU A 124 4.99 -10.97 2.69
N LYS A 125 5.34 -10.92 3.97
CA LYS A 125 5.74 -9.71 4.67
C LYS A 125 6.93 -9.02 4.00
N GLU A 126 7.95 -9.78 3.61
CA GLU A 126 9.14 -9.21 2.97
C GLU A 126 8.84 -8.65 1.57
N ASP A 127 7.92 -9.30 0.81
CA ASP A 127 7.47 -8.80 -0.51
C ASP A 127 6.67 -7.49 -0.41
N ALA A 128 6.08 -7.20 0.75
CA ALA A 128 5.29 -6.00 0.99
C ALA A 128 6.07 -4.86 1.66
N LYS A 129 7.27 -5.11 2.15
CA LYS A 129 8.04 -4.18 2.98
C LYS A 129 8.29 -2.84 2.28
N ASP A 130 8.69 -2.88 1.03
CA ASP A 130 8.99 -1.70 0.21
C ASP A 130 7.78 -0.76 0.01
N LEU A 131 6.55 -1.28 0.17
CA LEU A 131 5.34 -0.46 0.09
C LEU A 131 5.27 0.60 1.19
N TYR A 132 5.84 0.29 2.35
CA TYR A 132 5.62 1.05 3.58
C TYR A 132 6.87 1.78 4.08
N ASP A 133 8.00 1.73 3.36
CA ASP A 133 9.27 2.35 3.78
C ASP A 133 9.11 3.85 4.08
N SER A 134 8.46 4.62 3.19
CA SER A 134 8.22 6.05 3.38
C SER A 134 7.24 6.31 4.53
N TYR A 135 6.16 5.55 4.62
CA TYR A 135 5.19 5.63 5.70
C TYR A 135 5.85 5.33 7.06
N ILE A 136 6.61 4.24 7.14
CA ILE A 136 7.35 3.84 8.34
C ILE A 136 8.33 4.94 8.75
N LYS A 137 9.16 5.42 7.81
CA LYS A 137 10.14 6.47 8.07
C LYS A 137 9.50 7.72 8.64
N ASN A 138 8.44 8.21 8.00
CA ASN A 138 7.72 9.39 8.47
C ASN A 138 7.11 9.20 9.86
N ARG A 139 6.44 8.05 10.10
CA ARG A 139 5.78 7.78 11.40
C ARG A 139 6.74 7.57 12.55
N THR A 140 7.92 7.00 12.30
CA THR A 140 8.91 6.70 13.34
C THR A 140 9.84 7.88 13.64
N SER A 141 10.32 8.58 12.61
CA SER A 141 11.35 9.63 12.76
C SER A 141 10.85 11.04 12.47
N LYS A 142 9.62 11.21 11.94
CA LYS A 142 9.08 12.50 11.48
C LYS A 142 9.91 13.16 10.37
N LEU A 143 10.77 12.38 9.71
CA LEU A 143 11.60 12.85 8.61
C LEU A 143 11.02 12.37 7.28
N PRO A 144 11.24 13.11 6.17
CA PRO A 144 10.88 12.67 4.84
C PRO A 144 11.67 11.43 4.43
N TYR A 145 11.07 10.62 3.56
CA TYR A 145 11.78 9.56 2.86
C TYR A 145 12.40 10.15 1.60
N VAL A 146 13.72 10.18 1.54
CA VAL A 146 14.47 10.81 0.45
C VAL A 146 14.90 9.76 -0.56
N THR A 147 14.59 10.02 -1.84
CA THR A 147 15.05 9.21 -2.96
C THR A 147 15.98 10.04 -3.83
N ALA A 148 17.24 9.63 -3.95
CA ALA A 148 18.18 10.25 -4.87
C ALA A 148 18.11 9.56 -6.25
N LYS A 149 17.92 10.35 -7.33
CA LYS A 149 17.99 9.87 -8.71
C LYS A 149 19.14 10.55 -9.42
N ILE A 150 20.07 9.77 -9.91
CA ILE A 150 21.26 10.24 -10.64
C ILE A 150 21.32 9.56 -12.00
N ALA A 151 21.57 10.30 -13.05
CA ALA A 151 21.92 9.77 -14.36
C ALA A 151 23.44 9.60 -14.45
N VAL A 152 23.90 8.42 -14.82
CA VAL A 152 25.33 8.12 -14.96
C VAL A 152 25.58 7.44 -16.31
N SER A 153 26.74 7.74 -16.92
CA SER A 153 27.22 7.05 -18.10
C SER A 153 27.74 5.64 -17.77
N LYS A 154 28.06 4.85 -18.80
CA LYS A 154 28.60 3.48 -18.62
C LYS A 154 29.88 3.44 -17.76
N ASN A 155 30.71 4.47 -17.85
CA ASN A 155 31.92 4.66 -17.03
C ASN A 155 31.64 5.44 -15.71
N LYS A 156 30.39 5.50 -15.27
CA LYS A 156 29.93 6.08 -13.99
C LYS A 156 30.13 7.61 -13.84
N LEU A 157 30.28 8.34 -14.94
CA LEU A 157 30.35 9.80 -14.91
C LEU A 157 28.94 10.40 -14.95
N ILE A 158 28.73 11.49 -14.23
CA ILE A 158 27.49 12.30 -14.22
C ILE A 158 27.48 13.39 -15.26
N TYR A 159 28.64 13.68 -15.86
CA TYR A 159 28.86 14.68 -16.90
C TYR A 159 29.88 14.17 -17.91
N SER A 160 29.67 14.50 -19.18
CA SER A 160 30.66 14.27 -20.23
C SER A 160 30.73 15.51 -21.15
N LYS A 161 31.93 16.01 -21.35
CA LYS A 161 32.18 17.16 -22.26
C LYS A 161 31.72 16.79 -23.68
N GLY A 162 30.84 17.59 -24.26
CA GLY A 162 30.31 17.35 -25.62
C GLY A 162 29.04 16.51 -25.73
N THR A 163 28.56 15.86 -24.64
CA THR A 163 27.27 15.16 -24.64
C THR A 163 26.21 15.93 -23.87
N LYS A 164 25.10 16.24 -24.56
CA LYS A 164 23.97 16.95 -23.93
C LYS A 164 23.11 16.03 -23.05
N ARG A 165 23.16 14.70 -23.25
CA ARG A 165 22.30 13.71 -22.55
C ARG A 165 23.06 12.43 -22.30
N ILE A 166 22.88 11.88 -21.07
CA ILE A 166 23.45 10.59 -20.68
C ILE A 166 22.42 9.47 -20.87
N THR A 167 21.12 9.79 -20.72
CA THR A 167 20.01 8.84 -20.74
C THR A 167 19.12 9.06 -21.95
N ASP A 168 18.43 8.00 -22.37
CA ASP A 168 17.51 7.99 -23.48
C ASP A 168 16.09 8.50 -23.11
N LYS A 169 15.21 8.58 -24.10
CA LYS A 169 13.80 9.01 -23.91
C LYS A 169 13.00 8.09 -22.98
N ASN A 170 13.33 6.79 -22.89
CA ASN A 170 12.64 5.87 -22.00
C ASN A 170 13.03 6.12 -20.55
N SER A 171 14.31 6.39 -20.30
CA SER A 171 14.79 6.82 -18.98
C SER A 171 14.15 8.14 -18.53
N ASP A 172 13.83 9.04 -19.45
CA ASP A 172 13.10 10.27 -19.13
C ASP A 172 11.68 9.97 -18.64
N LYS A 173 10.95 9.06 -19.31
CA LYS A 173 9.62 8.64 -18.87
C LYS A 173 9.64 8.08 -17.45
N ILE A 174 10.63 7.23 -17.14
CA ILE A 174 10.82 6.70 -15.78
C ILE A 174 11.11 7.85 -14.79
N THR A 175 11.95 8.81 -15.18
CA THR A 175 12.26 9.99 -14.35
C THR A 175 11.02 10.83 -14.07
N HIS A 176 10.19 11.10 -15.08
CA HIS A 176 8.92 11.80 -14.90
C HIS A 176 7.95 11.04 -14.01
N TYR A 177 7.88 9.72 -14.17
CA TYR A 177 7.05 8.87 -13.31
C TYR A 177 7.53 8.89 -11.84
N LEU A 178 8.84 8.86 -11.59
CA LEU A 178 9.39 9.02 -10.25
C LEU A 178 9.04 10.39 -9.65
N ARG A 179 9.16 11.47 -10.41
CA ARG A 179 8.75 12.82 -9.98
C ARG A 179 7.27 12.87 -9.61
N TYR A 180 6.41 12.31 -10.46
CA TYR A 180 4.97 12.27 -10.23
C TYR A 180 4.58 11.55 -8.91
N LYS A 181 5.38 10.59 -8.47
CA LYS A 181 5.13 9.80 -7.24
C LYS A 181 5.71 10.40 -5.97
N ASN A 182 6.32 11.56 -6.03
CA ASN A 182 6.90 12.23 -4.86
C ASN A 182 6.18 13.54 -4.58
N ASP A 183 6.01 13.86 -3.30
CA ASP A 183 5.32 15.07 -2.86
C ASP A 183 6.13 16.35 -3.16
N SER A 184 7.46 16.22 -3.19
CA SER A 184 8.38 17.34 -3.44
C SER A 184 9.59 16.89 -4.26
N ILE A 185 10.13 17.82 -5.05
CA ILE A 185 11.32 17.60 -5.87
C ILE A 185 12.36 18.65 -5.48
N MET A 186 13.55 18.19 -5.13
CA MET A 186 14.69 19.07 -4.89
C MET A 186 15.63 19.00 -6.10
N ILE A 187 16.01 20.15 -6.60
CA ILE A 187 16.97 20.30 -7.70
C ILE A 187 18.07 21.27 -7.29
N SER A 188 19.23 21.16 -7.95
CA SER A 188 20.31 22.14 -7.79
C SER A 188 19.88 23.52 -8.27
N SER A 189 20.40 24.55 -7.65
CA SER A 189 20.23 25.96 -8.07
C SER A 189 21.04 26.35 -9.31
N LYS A 190 21.82 25.43 -9.86
CA LYS A 190 22.60 25.62 -11.10
C LYS A 190 22.10 24.73 -12.21
#